data_08ba673fdefaaf09f70539b23f59f7f0
#
_entry.id   08ba673fdefaaf09f70539b23f59f7f0
#
_cell.length_a   1.000
_cell.length_b   1.000
_cell.length_c   1.000
_cell.angle_alpha   90.00
_cell.angle_beta   90.00
_cell.angle_gamma   90.00
#
_symmetry.space_group_name_H-M   'P 1'
#
loop_
_entity.id
_entity.type
_entity.pdbx_description
1 polymer ?
#
loop_
_entity_poly.entity_id
_entity_poly.type
_entity_poly.pdbx_seq_one_letter_code
_entity_poly.pdbx_strand_id
1 'polypeptide(L)'
;MANHENQQPESKTTASNRSLERGLELLRAFGPGATLLGNGDLAERTGLPKATVSRLTRTLVAAGYLEHDSARRAYRLGLPVLSLAQALRSGSTVLKAAGPLIRDTAQRMHINVGIAGADREEMVYLESIRYNQRASLRTVVSGQRVPMELTSLGRAYLATQPQAEFAALMHAFERRGRSGWARLAREITHAVDAVHRNGFCVASWQPEVIALAAPLVIPGHRLLVLNFSVRTVESQDSVVRELAAPLLRLRDEIIVECAHLDE
;
A
#
# COMPACT_ATOMS: atom_id res chain seq x y z
N MET A 1 44.31 5.36 -41.91
CA MET A 1 43.34 4.44 -41.34
C MET A 1 43.48 4.52 -39.82
N ALA A 2 42.67 5.29 -39.15
CA ALA A 2 42.65 5.42 -37.69
C ALA A 2 41.34 4.87 -37.18
N ASN A 3 41.41 3.77 -36.42
CA ASN A 3 40.27 3.20 -35.72
C ASN A 3 39.90 4.09 -34.54
N HIS A 4 38.73 4.70 -34.56
CA HIS A 4 38.09 5.29 -33.40
C HIS A 4 37.28 4.19 -32.69
N GLU A 5 37.84 3.63 -31.61
CA GLU A 5 37.10 2.82 -30.66
C GLU A 5 36.11 3.70 -29.89
N ASN A 6 34.84 3.40 -30.10
CA ASN A 6 33.72 4.03 -29.46
C ASN A 6 33.55 3.42 -28.05
N GLN A 7 34.14 4.08 -27.04
CA GLN A 7 33.94 3.71 -25.64
C GLN A 7 32.58 4.24 -25.21
N GLN A 8 31.59 3.35 -25.06
CA GLN A 8 30.36 3.63 -24.37
C GLN A 8 30.64 3.89 -22.87
N PRO A 9 30.07 4.93 -22.26
CA PRO A 9 30.24 5.16 -20.83
C PRO A 9 29.49 4.07 -20.02
N GLU A 10 30.25 3.27 -19.28
CA GLU A 10 29.72 2.36 -18.26
C GLU A 10 28.86 3.16 -17.26
N SER A 11 27.59 2.80 -17.11
CA SER A 11 26.71 3.36 -16.10
C SER A 11 27.28 3.02 -14.72
N LYS A 12 27.87 4.00 -14.04
CA LYS A 12 28.29 3.90 -12.64
C LYS A 12 27.04 3.64 -11.79
N THR A 13 26.80 2.39 -11.45
CA THR A 13 25.86 2.01 -10.40
C THR A 13 26.34 2.67 -9.11
N THR A 14 25.67 3.72 -8.69
CA THR A 14 25.98 4.44 -7.43
C THR A 14 25.91 3.43 -6.29
N ALA A 15 27.04 3.21 -5.61
CA ALA A 15 27.11 2.27 -4.49
C ALA A 15 26.12 2.70 -3.40
N SER A 16 25.05 1.93 -3.24
CA SER A 16 24.01 2.20 -2.25
C SER A 16 24.57 2.08 -0.84
N ASN A 17 24.12 2.97 0.07
CA ASN A 17 24.53 2.93 1.47
C ASN A 17 23.75 1.85 2.23
N ARG A 18 24.31 0.64 2.26
CA ARG A 18 23.70 -0.53 2.93
C ARG A 18 23.31 -0.32 4.38
N SER A 19 24.02 0.55 5.12
CA SER A 19 23.67 0.83 6.52
C SER A 19 22.39 1.67 6.62
N LEU A 20 22.22 2.64 5.73
CA LEU A 20 21.00 3.44 5.64
C LEU A 20 19.80 2.59 5.21
N GLU A 21 19.96 1.78 4.15
CA GLU A 21 18.92 0.85 3.71
C GLU A 21 18.43 -0.05 4.85
N ARG A 22 19.35 -0.69 5.55
CA ARG A 22 19.02 -1.58 6.68
C ARG A 22 18.34 -0.84 7.84
N GLY A 23 18.74 0.43 8.08
CA GLY A 23 18.08 1.29 9.08
C GLY A 23 16.63 1.59 8.71
N LEU A 24 16.37 1.90 7.44
CA LEU A 24 15.03 2.11 6.91
C LEU A 24 14.19 0.82 6.94
N GLU A 25 14.79 -0.35 6.69
CA GLU A 25 14.09 -1.64 6.84
C GLU A 25 13.64 -1.89 8.29
N LEU A 26 14.43 -1.50 9.28
CA LEU A 26 14.01 -1.60 10.69
C LEU A 26 12.80 -0.71 10.98
N LEU A 27 12.75 0.50 10.46
CA LEU A 27 11.59 1.39 10.62
C LEU A 27 10.34 0.81 9.92
N ARG A 28 10.49 0.17 8.75
CA ARG A 28 9.39 -0.49 8.03
C ARG A 28 8.79 -1.69 8.77
N ALA A 29 9.54 -2.31 9.69
CA ALA A 29 9.04 -3.42 10.48
C ALA A 29 7.88 -3.02 11.42
N PHE A 30 7.79 -1.73 11.76
CA PHE A 30 6.71 -1.19 12.58
C PHE A 30 5.47 -0.86 11.73
N GLY A 31 4.30 -0.96 12.36
CA GLY A 31 3.04 -0.60 11.73
C GLY A 31 1.85 -0.85 12.65
N PRO A 32 0.62 -0.56 12.20
CA PRO A 32 -0.58 -0.90 12.95
C PRO A 32 -0.62 -2.40 13.31
N GLY A 33 -0.67 -2.71 14.61
CA GLY A 33 -0.58 -4.09 15.14
C GLY A 33 0.85 -4.59 15.43
N ALA A 34 1.88 -3.79 15.14
CA ALA A 34 3.29 -4.08 15.44
C ALA A 34 3.97 -2.79 15.96
N THR A 35 3.47 -2.27 17.06
CA THR A 35 3.87 -0.96 17.61
C THR A 35 5.02 -1.04 18.60
N LEU A 36 5.32 -2.24 19.11
CA LEU A 36 6.39 -2.50 20.07
C LEU A 36 7.13 -3.77 19.65
N LEU A 37 8.41 -3.65 19.28
CA LEU A 37 9.21 -4.75 18.73
C LEU A 37 10.57 -4.83 19.44
N GLY A 38 10.92 -6.03 19.90
CA GLY A 38 12.26 -6.32 20.44
C GLY A 38 13.29 -6.58 19.34
N ASN A 39 14.57 -6.70 19.73
CA ASN A 39 15.64 -7.03 18.77
C ASN A 39 15.40 -8.37 18.04
N GLY A 40 14.76 -9.35 18.72
CA GLY A 40 14.39 -10.63 18.12
C GLY A 40 13.36 -10.47 17.02
N ASP A 41 12.26 -9.77 17.31
CA ASP A 41 11.17 -9.50 16.35
C ASP A 41 11.67 -8.72 15.13
N LEU A 42 12.53 -7.71 15.37
CA LEU A 42 13.14 -6.93 14.31
C LEU A 42 14.07 -7.78 13.43
N ALA A 43 14.86 -8.67 14.04
CA ALA A 43 15.74 -9.56 13.28
C ALA A 43 14.94 -10.56 12.42
N GLU A 44 13.87 -11.14 12.97
CA GLU A 44 12.97 -12.04 12.25
C GLU A 44 12.27 -11.35 11.07
N ARG A 45 11.70 -10.16 11.30
CA ARG A 45 10.95 -9.41 10.28
C ARG A 45 11.82 -8.88 9.15
N THR A 46 13.07 -8.51 9.45
CA THR A 46 13.98 -7.89 8.47
C THR A 46 14.98 -8.86 7.86
N GLY A 47 15.13 -10.06 8.43
CA GLY A 47 16.17 -11.01 8.04
C GLY A 47 17.59 -10.57 8.43
N LEU A 48 17.75 -9.50 9.21
CA LEU A 48 19.04 -8.96 9.60
C LEU A 48 19.62 -9.71 10.81
N PRO A 49 20.96 -9.93 10.86
CA PRO A 49 21.62 -10.48 12.05
C PRO A 49 21.37 -9.63 13.30
N LYS A 50 21.13 -10.28 14.45
CA LYS A 50 20.84 -9.60 15.74
C LYS A 50 21.87 -8.51 16.11
N ALA A 51 23.15 -8.73 15.83
CA ALA A 51 24.21 -7.74 16.07
C ALA A 51 24.04 -6.49 15.20
N THR A 52 23.62 -6.66 13.95
CA THR A 52 23.30 -5.55 13.03
C THR A 52 22.07 -4.77 13.52
N VAL A 53 21.00 -5.48 13.90
CA VAL A 53 19.80 -4.87 14.48
C VAL A 53 20.16 -4.06 15.71
N SER A 54 20.91 -4.62 16.67
CA SER A 54 21.31 -3.93 17.91
C SER A 54 22.14 -2.66 17.64
N ARG A 55 23.01 -2.66 16.63
CA ARG A 55 23.78 -1.47 16.26
C ARG A 55 22.91 -0.40 15.62
N LEU A 56 22.04 -0.78 14.70
CA LEU A 56 21.15 0.13 13.98
C LEU A 56 20.07 0.73 14.88
N THR A 57 19.46 -0.07 15.77
CA THR A 57 18.47 0.43 16.75
C THR A 57 19.07 1.45 17.69
N ARG A 58 20.33 1.28 18.15
CA ARG A 58 21.03 2.33 18.93
C ARG A 58 21.17 3.63 18.16
N THR A 59 21.52 3.56 16.88
CA THR A 59 21.62 4.76 16.02
C THR A 59 20.26 5.42 15.84
N LEU A 60 19.20 4.64 15.60
CA LEU A 60 17.84 5.17 15.42
C LEU A 60 17.29 5.78 16.72
N VAL A 61 17.64 5.21 17.89
CA VAL A 61 17.30 5.79 19.20
C VAL A 61 18.06 7.10 19.41
N ALA A 62 19.37 7.14 19.13
CA ALA A 62 20.16 8.36 19.25
C ALA A 62 19.65 9.47 18.30
N ALA A 63 19.14 9.11 17.12
CA ALA A 63 18.53 10.03 16.17
C ALA A 63 17.06 10.36 16.47
N GLY A 64 16.46 9.79 17.52
CA GLY A 64 15.08 10.03 17.94
C GLY A 64 14.00 9.33 17.10
N TYR A 65 14.36 8.51 16.11
CA TYR A 65 13.40 7.77 15.29
C TYR A 65 12.82 6.54 15.98
N LEU A 66 13.54 6.02 16.99
CA LEU A 66 13.05 4.99 17.89
C LEU A 66 13.17 5.46 19.34
N GLU A 67 12.27 4.98 20.19
CA GLU A 67 12.34 5.06 21.64
C GLU A 67 12.51 3.65 22.21
N HIS A 68 13.38 3.49 23.22
CA HIS A 68 13.61 2.24 23.87
C HIS A 68 12.77 2.13 25.14
N ASP A 69 11.91 1.12 25.20
CA ASP A 69 11.17 0.71 26.39
C ASP A 69 12.02 -0.30 27.18
N SER A 70 12.68 0.16 28.23
CA SER A 70 13.58 -0.67 29.03
C SER A 70 12.84 -1.77 29.80
N ALA A 71 11.59 -1.50 30.22
CA ALA A 71 10.78 -2.47 30.96
C ALA A 71 10.41 -3.67 30.10
N ARG A 72 10.13 -3.43 28.80
CA ARG A 72 9.77 -4.47 27.83
C ARG A 72 10.92 -4.94 26.96
N ARG A 73 12.10 -4.31 27.08
CA ARG A 73 13.27 -4.54 26.21
C ARG A 73 12.93 -4.46 24.73
N ALA A 74 12.15 -3.48 24.35
CA ALA A 74 11.61 -3.31 23.01
C ALA A 74 11.68 -1.84 22.56
N TYR A 75 11.38 -1.60 21.30
CA TYR A 75 11.41 -0.28 20.67
C TYR A 75 10.02 0.08 20.18
N ARG A 76 9.72 1.38 20.17
CA ARG A 76 8.58 1.99 19.50
C ARG A 76 9.06 3.11 18.57
N LEU A 77 8.21 3.54 17.63
CA LEU A 77 8.52 4.67 16.77
C LEU A 77 8.57 5.97 17.59
N GLY A 78 9.56 6.81 17.30
CA GLY A 78 9.70 8.15 17.87
C GLY A 78 8.91 9.21 17.12
N LEU A 79 8.73 10.37 17.73
CA LEU A 79 7.92 11.49 17.21
C LEU A 79 8.30 11.97 15.79
N PRO A 80 9.58 11.97 15.34
CA PRO A 80 9.93 12.39 13.99
C PRO A 80 9.18 11.61 12.90
N VAL A 81 8.83 10.33 13.15
CA VAL A 81 8.08 9.50 12.18
C VAL A 81 6.67 10.07 11.93
N LEU A 82 6.01 10.60 12.97
CA LEU A 82 4.71 11.26 12.83
C LEU A 82 4.82 12.52 11.95
N SER A 83 5.87 13.32 12.14
CA SER A 83 6.11 14.52 11.33
C SER A 83 6.31 14.17 9.85
N LEU A 84 7.08 13.11 9.56
CA LEU A 84 7.25 12.62 8.19
C LEU A 84 5.93 12.13 7.57
N ALA A 85 5.13 11.37 8.32
CA ALA A 85 3.82 10.91 7.85
C ALA A 85 2.88 12.09 7.57
N GLN A 86 2.89 13.12 8.44
CA GLN A 86 2.08 14.32 8.24
C GLN A 86 2.56 15.14 7.04
N ALA A 87 3.87 15.28 6.81
CA ALA A 87 4.42 15.95 5.65
C ALA A 87 4.00 15.26 4.34
N LEU A 88 4.06 13.92 4.30
CA LEU A 88 3.54 13.12 3.17
C LEU A 88 2.06 13.43 2.88
N ARG A 89 1.23 13.43 3.92
CA ARG A 89 -0.23 13.66 3.78
C ARG A 89 -0.56 15.09 3.34
N SER A 90 0.07 16.08 4.00
CA SER A 90 -0.16 17.51 3.72
C SER A 90 0.34 17.93 2.33
N GLY A 91 1.41 17.28 1.84
CA GLY A 91 1.97 17.50 0.50
C GLY A 91 1.19 16.82 -0.63
N SER A 92 0.17 16.02 -0.33
CA SER A 92 -0.56 15.27 -1.35
C SER A 92 -1.78 16.06 -1.86
N THR A 93 -1.71 16.59 -3.07
CA THR A 93 -2.86 17.20 -3.77
C THR A 93 -4.01 16.22 -3.89
N VAL A 94 -3.71 14.95 -4.22
CA VAL A 94 -4.72 13.89 -4.32
C VAL A 94 -5.50 13.69 -3.01
N LEU A 95 -4.83 13.69 -1.86
CA LEU A 95 -5.51 13.55 -0.58
C LEU A 95 -6.33 14.80 -0.20
N LYS A 96 -5.89 15.99 -0.62
CA LYS A 96 -6.66 17.23 -0.44
C LYS A 96 -7.96 17.21 -1.26
N ALA A 97 -7.87 16.84 -2.53
CA ALA A 97 -9.02 16.70 -3.43
C ALA A 97 -9.97 15.60 -2.95
N ALA A 98 -9.43 14.41 -2.70
CA ALA A 98 -10.22 13.22 -2.35
C ALA A 98 -10.86 13.27 -0.97
N GLY A 99 -10.22 13.92 0.01
CA GLY A 99 -10.63 13.87 1.42
C GLY A 99 -12.11 14.20 1.67
N PRO A 100 -12.63 15.35 1.21
CA PRO A 100 -14.05 15.69 1.34
C PRO A 100 -14.97 14.69 0.62
N LEU A 101 -14.62 14.31 -0.61
CA LEU A 101 -15.42 13.44 -1.49
C LEU A 101 -15.57 12.03 -0.92
N ILE A 102 -14.48 11.43 -0.45
CA ILE A 102 -14.52 10.08 0.15
C ILE A 102 -15.27 10.07 1.48
N ARG A 103 -15.20 11.15 2.26
CA ARG A 103 -15.94 11.29 3.52
C ARG A 103 -17.45 11.36 3.28
N ASP A 104 -17.87 12.23 2.36
CA ASP A 104 -19.28 12.35 1.98
C ASP A 104 -19.81 11.01 1.43
N THR A 105 -19.07 10.38 0.52
CA THR A 105 -19.48 9.10 -0.06
C THR A 105 -19.59 8.01 1.00
N ALA A 106 -18.61 7.90 1.90
CA ALA A 106 -18.67 6.90 2.99
C ALA A 106 -19.87 7.11 3.92
N GLN A 107 -20.18 8.36 4.25
CA GLN A 107 -21.32 8.71 5.09
C GLN A 107 -22.65 8.46 4.40
N ARG A 108 -22.80 8.89 3.14
CA ARG A 108 -24.06 8.77 2.39
C ARG A 108 -24.40 7.32 2.05
N MET A 109 -23.38 6.52 1.69
CA MET A 109 -23.57 5.14 1.25
C MET A 109 -23.42 4.10 2.37
N HIS A 110 -23.00 4.52 3.56
CA HIS A 110 -22.77 3.63 4.71
C HIS A 110 -21.71 2.52 4.44
N ILE A 111 -20.70 2.83 3.65
CA ILE A 111 -19.62 1.91 3.27
C ILE A 111 -18.24 2.43 3.72
N ASN A 112 -17.25 1.56 3.66
CA ASN A 112 -15.87 1.99 3.83
C ASN A 112 -15.31 2.46 2.50
N VAL A 113 -14.67 3.62 2.49
CA VAL A 113 -13.98 4.19 1.34
C VAL A 113 -12.52 4.41 1.69
N GLY A 114 -11.59 4.01 0.84
CA GLY A 114 -10.18 4.17 1.09
C GLY A 114 -9.37 4.47 -0.17
N ILE A 115 -8.21 5.11 0.04
CA ILE A 115 -7.19 5.31 -0.98
C ILE A 115 -5.89 4.70 -0.48
N ALA A 116 -5.25 3.91 -1.32
CA ALA A 116 -3.99 3.25 -1.02
C ALA A 116 -2.98 3.41 -2.17
N GLY A 117 -1.71 3.36 -1.82
CA GLY A 117 -0.60 3.29 -2.77
C GLY A 117 0.25 2.05 -2.53
N ALA A 118 1.00 1.63 -3.55
CA ALA A 118 1.92 0.52 -3.42
C ALA A 118 3.21 0.91 -2.69
N ASP A 119 3.67 0.03 -1.82
CA ASP A 119 5.01 0.02 -1.28
C ASP A 119 5.55 -1.41 -1.33
N ARG A 120 6.41 -1.68 -2.32
CA ARG A 120 6.89 -3.02 -2.66
C ARG A 120 5.73 -3.97 -3.03
N GLU A 121 5.59 -5.05 -2.32
CA GLU A 121 4.58 -6.10 -2.54
C GLU A 121 3.32 -5.93 -1.68
N GLU A 122 3.09 -4.73 -1.14
CA GLU A 122 1.94 -4.42 -0.29
C GLU A 122 1.27 -3.11 -0.70
N MET A 123 0.01 -2.98 -0.37
CA MET A 123 -0.72 -1.73 -0.48
C MET A 123 -0.78 -1.06 0.89
N VAL A 124 -0.51 0.25 0.93
CA VAL A 124 -0.53 1.07 2.15
C VAL A 124 -1.67 2.07 2.04
N TYR A 125 -2.59 2.02 2.98
CA TYR A 125 -3.67 3.01 3.04
C TYR A 125 -3.13 4.40 3.39
N LEU A 126 -3.34 5.37 2.51
CA LEU A 126 -3.09 6.77 2.78
C LEU A 126 -4.27 7.40 3.52
N GLU A 127 -5.49 7.03 3.12
CA GLU A 127 -6.74 7.44 3.77
C GLU A 127 -7.72 6.28 3.81
N SER A 128 -8.50 6.19 4.89
CA SER A 128 -9.55 5.19 5.03
C SER A 128 -10.66 5.74 5.93
N ILE A 129 -11.81 6.00 5.34
CA ILE A 129 -13.01 6.43 6.05
C ILE A 129 -13.90 5.21 6.28
N ARG A 130 -14.29 5.00 7.53
CA ARG A 130 -15.16 3.89 7.92
C ARG A 130 -16.50 4.42 8.40
N TYR A 131 -17.53 3.83 7.87
CA TYR A 131 -18.88 4.12 8.34
C TYR A 131 -19.34 3.16 9.44
N ASN A 132 -18.97 1.89 9.41
CA ASN A 132 -19.52 0.89 10.31
C ASN A 132 -18.91 0.98 11.71
N GLN A 133 -19.74 1.34 12.71
CA GLN A 133 -19.36 1.46 14.13
C GLN A 133 -19.10 0.12 14.82
N ARG A 134 -19.43 -1.02 14.20
CA ARG A 134 -19.14 -2.34 14.77
C ARG A 134 -17.66 -2.65 14.56
N ALA A 135 -16.93 -2.83 15.64
CA ALA A 135 -15.54 -3.23 15.66
C ALA A 135 -15.35 -4.51 14.80
N SER A 136 -14.87 -4.35 13.58
CA SER A 136 -14.34 -5.50 12.85
C SER A 136 -13.02 -5.88 13.53
N LEU A 137 -12.71 -7.18 13.60
CA LEU A 137 -11.48 -7.71 14.20
C LEU A 137 -10.19 -7.13 13.60
N ARG A 138 -10.28 -6.43 12.46
CA ARG A 138 -9.19 -5.65 11.84
C ARG A 138 -9.70 -4.30 11.40
N THR A 139 -9.37 -3.28 12.18
CA THR A 139 -9.62 -1.89 11.80
C THR A 139 -8.59 -1.47 10.77
N VAL A 140 -9.00 -1.18 9.52
CA VAL A 140 -8.12 -0.57 8.53
C VAL A 140 -7.97 0.92 8.87
N VAL A 141 -6.77 1.38 9.06
CA VAL A 141 -6.44 2.78 9.36
C VAL A 141 -5.39 3.28 8.39
N SER A 142 -5.25 4.60 8.25
CA SER A 142 -4.15 5.17 7.47
C SER A 142 -2.81 4.62 7.97
N GLY A 143 -1.91 4.27 7.05
CA GLY A 143 -0.67 3.57 7.33
C GLY A 143 -0.79 2.05 7.45
N GLN A 144 -2.00 1.48 7.45
CA GLN A 144 -2.16 0.02 7.43
C GLN A 144 -1.71 -0.57 6.10
N ARG A 145 -0.98 -1.68 6.20
CA ARG A 145 -0.50 -2.47 5.07
C ARG A 145 -1.41 -3.67 4.83
N VAL A 146 -1.69 -3.94 3.57
CA VAL A 146 -2.48 -5.12 3.16
C VAL A 146 -1.79 -5.81 1.98
N PRO A 147 -1.87 -7.14 1.89
CA PRO A 147 -1.19 -7.89 0.84
C PRO A 147 -1.76 -7.54 -0.54
N MET A 148 -0.85 -7.27 -1.48
CA MET A 148 -1.21 -6.85 -2.84
C MET A 148 -1.94 -7.98 -3.59
N GLU A 149 -1.46 -9.20 -3.48
CA GLU A 149 -1.99 -10.37 -4.19
C GLU A 149 -3.41 -10.77 -3.76
N LEU A 150 -3.81 -10.43 -2.53
CA LEU A 150 -5.10 -10.88 -1.98
C LEU A 150 -6.23 -9.85 -2.11
N THR A 151 -5.87 -8.57 -2.21
CA THR A 151 -6.85 -7.48 -2.10
C THR A 151 -7.25 -6.91 -3.46
N SER A 152 -8.47 -6.38 -3.56
CA SER A 152 -8.89 -5.62 -4.74
C SER A 152 -7.98 -4.43 -5.03
N LEU A 153 -7.48 -3.75 -3.98
CA LEU A 153 -6.49 -2.68 -4.10
C LEU A 153 -5.26 -3.11 -4.88
N GLY A 154 -4.62 -4.20 -4.45
CA GLY A 154 -3.42 -4.68 -5.10
C GLY A 154 -3.68 -5.21 -6.52
N ARG A 155 -4.78 -5.92 -6.73
CA ARG A 155 -5.14 -6.42 -8.07
C ARG A 155 -5.45 -5.28 -9.04
N ALA A 156 -6.08 -4.20 -8.58
CA ALA A 156 -6.30 -2.99 -9.39
C ALA A 156 -4.98 -2.24 -9.67
N TYR A 157 -4.04 -2.20 -8.71
CA TYR A 157 -2.69 -1.68 -8.93
C TYR A 157 -1.94 -2.50 -9.98
N LEU A 158 -1.97 -3.83 -9.88
CA LEU A 158 -1.29 -4.74 -10.82
C LEU A 158 -1.76 -4.55 -12.27
N ALA A 159 -3.03 -4.22 -12.49
CA ALA A 159 -3.59 -3.98 -13.82
C ALA A 159 -2.98 -2.76 -14.54
N THR A 160 -2.31 -1.88 -13.83
CA THR A 160 -1.68 -0.67 -14.39
C THR A 160 -0.17 -0.82 -14.59
N GLN A 161 0.39 -1.97 -14.20
CA GLN A 161 1.84 -2.17 -14.27
C GLN A 161 2.28 -2.59 -15.67
N PRO A 162 3.46 -2.12 -16.12
CA PRO A 162 4.11 -2.69 -17.29
C PRO A 162 4.28 -4.21 -17.14
N GLN A 163 4.24 -4.94 -18.26
CA GLN A 163 4.31 -6.40 -18.26
C GLN A 163 5.50 -6.98 -17.48
N ALA A 164 6.67 -6.33 -17.56
CA ALA A 164 7.86 -6.77 -16.85
C ALA A 164 7.73 -6.63 -15.33
N GLU A 165 7.14 -5.52 -14.84
CA GLU A 165 6.90 -5.28 -13.43
C GLU A 165 5.79 -6.18 -12.87
N PHE A 166 4.72 -6.38 -13.64
CA PHE A 166 3.68 -7.35 -13.31
C PHE A 166 4.28 -8.76 -13.14
N ALA A 167 5.08 -9.22 -14.10
CA ALA A 167 5.72 -10.54 -14.03
C ALA A 167 6.66 -10.67 -12.82
N ALA A 168 7.44 -9.62 -12.51
CA ALA A 168 8.34 -9.60 -11.36
C ALA A 168 7.56 -9.70 -10.03
N LEU A 169 6.44 -9.00 -9.90
CA LEU A 169 5.57 -9.07 -8.72
C LEU A 169 4.92 -10.45 -8.59
N MET A 170 4.38 -11.00 -9.68
CA MET A 170 3.81 -12.36 -9.69
C MET A 170 4.82 -13.41 -9.22
N HIS A 171 6.06 -13.32 -9.71
CA HIS A 171 7.14 -14.20 -9.28
C HIS A 171 7.52 -13.99 -7.79
N ALA A 172 7.50 -12.75 -7.30
CA ALA A 172 7.73 -12.46 -5.89
C ALA A 172 6.63 -13.07 -4.99
N PHE A 173 5.36 -12.99 -5.41
CA PHE A 173 4.24 -13.61 -4.68
C PHE A 173 4.32 -15.14 -4.67
N GLU A 174 4.71 -15.76 -5.78
CA GLU A 174 4.92 -17.20 -5.87
C GLU A 174 5.97 -17.69 -4.87
N ARG A 175 7.10 -16.98 -4.76
CA ARG A 175 8.18 -17.33 -3.82
C ARG A 175 7.77 -17.30 -2.34
N ARG A 176 6.66 -16.65 -2.00
CA ARG A 176 6.10 -16.70 -0.63
C ARG A 176 5.56 -18.09 -0.26
N GLY A 177 5.47 -19.01 -1.22
CA GLY A 177 5.11 -20.41 -0.99
C GLY A 177 3.71 -20.61 -0.43
N ARG A 178 2.75 -19.72 -0.74
CA ARG A 178 1.36 -19.89 -0.29
C ARG A 178 0.74 -21.13 -0.93
N SER A 179 0.08 -21.93 -0.12
CA SER A 179 -0.75 -23.02 -0.63
C SER A 179 -1.83 -22.48 -1.58
N GLY A 180 -2.07 -23.17 -2.71
CA GLY A 180 -3.08 -22.74 -3.68
C GLY A 180 -2.64 -21.60 -4.62
N TRP A 181 -1.34 -21.36 -4.78
CA TRP A 181 -0.79 -20.31 -5.63
C TRP A 181 -1.39 -20.33 -7.06
N ALA A 182 -1.46 -21.48 -7.71
CA ALA A 182 -2.01 -21.59 -9.07
C ALA A 182 -3.46 -21.08 -9.19
N ARG A 183 -4.28 -21.25 -8.15
CA ARG A 183 -5.63 -20.68 -8.08
C ARG A 183 -5.55 -19.16 -7.88
N LEU A 184 -4.74 -18.70 -6.94
CA LEU A 184 -4.57 -17.28 -6.64
C LEU A 184 -4.05 -16.51 -7.87
N ALA A 185 -3.09 -17.06 -8.60
CA ALA A 185 -2.55 -16.45 -9.81
C ALA A 185 -3.65 -16.26 -10.88
N ARG A 186 -4.53 -17.26 -11.07
CA ARG A 186 -5.69 -17.12 -11.98
C ARG A 186 -6.67 -16.04 -11.50
N GLU A 187 -6.95 -15.97 -10.20
CA GLU A 187 -7.81 -14.94 -9.63
C GLU A 187 -7.23 -13.54 -9.84
N ILE A 188 -5.91 -13.36 -9.71
CA ILE A 188 -5.21 -12.09 -9.98
C ILE A 188 -5.35 -11.73 -11.46
N THR A 189 -5.02 -12.64 -12.38
CA THR A 189 -5.13 -12.40 -13.83
C THR A 189 -6.54 -12.01 -14.21
N HIS A 190 -7.55 -12.75 -13.72
CA HIS A 190 -8.96 -12.43 -13.97
C HIS A 190 -9.37 -11.05 -13.44
N ALA A 191 -8.85 -10.65 -12.26
CA ALA A 191 -9.09 -9.32 -11.70
C ALA A 191 -8.42 -8.21 -12.53
N VAL A 192 -7.20 -8.44 -13.01
CA VAL A 192 -6.49 -7.53 -13.93
C VAL A 192 -7.28 -7.34 -15.22
N ASP A 193 -7.76 -8.42 -15.83
CA ASP A 193 -8.63 -8.38 -17.02
C ASP A 193 -9.94 -7.64 -16.74
N ALA A 194 -10.51 -7.78 -15.55
CA ALA A 194 -11.71 -7.05 -15.16
C ALA A 194 -11.46 -5.53 -15.05
N VAL A 195 -10.30 -5.11 -14.53
CA VAL A 195 -9.92 -3.68 -14.53
C VAL A 195 -9.81 -3.14 -15.95
N HIS A 196 -9.17 -3.87 -16.85
CA HIS A 196 -9.02 -3.43 -18.24
C HIS A 196 -10.36 -3.33 -18.98
N ARG A 197 -11.32 -4.22 -18.70
CA ARG A 197 -12.65 -4.20 -19.34
C ARG A 197 -13.63 -3.22 -18.71
N ASN A 198 -13.64 -3.14 -17.37
CA ASN A 198 -14.70 -2.48 -16.62
C ASN A 198 -14.23 -1.25 -15.83
N GLY A 199 -12.90 -1.00 -15.75
CA GLY A 199 -12.31 0.07 -14.95
C GLY A 199 -12.16 -0.27 -13.45
N PHE A 200 -12.59 -1.46 -13.00
CA PHE A 200 -12.47 -1.90 -11.60
C PHE A 200 -12.37 -3.43 -11.49
N CYS A 201 -11.94 -3.90 -10.34
CA CYS A 201 -12.01 -5.31 -9.96
C CYS A 201 -12.63 -5.51 -8.58
N VAL A 202 -12.91 -6.78 -8.26
CA VAL A 202 -13.50 -7.21 -6.99
C VAL A 202 -12.63 -8.26 -6.33
N ALA A 203 -12.51 -8.21 -5.01
CA ALA A 203 -11.92 -9.29 -4.23
C ALA A 203 -12.59 -9.40 -2.85
N SER A 204 -12.63 -10.62 -2.33
CA SER A 204 -13.08 -10.93 -0.98
C SER A 204 -12.01 -11.79 -0.32
N TRP A 205 -11.09 -11.15 0.42
CA TRP A 205 -9.98 -11.84 1.10
C TRP A 205 -10.20 -12.03 2.60
N GLN A 206 -11.24 -11.37 3.13
CA GLN A 206 -11.71 -11.54 4.51
C GLN A 206 -13.14 -12.08 4.47
N PRO A 207 -13.54 -12.94 5.40
CA PRO A 207 -14.90 -13.44 5.49
C PRO A 207 -15.91 -12.28 5.54
N GLU A 208 -16.99 -12.40 4.81
CA GLU A 208 -18.10 -11.42 4.75
C GLU A 208 -17.70 -10.01 4.28
N VAL A 209 -16.48 -9.82 3.76
CA VAL A 209 -16.05 -8.52 3.20
C VAL A 209 -15.90 -8.64 1.70
N ILE A 210 -16.67 -7.82 0.98
CA ILE A 210 -16.54 -7.64 -0.47
C ILE A 210 -15.95 -6.26 -0.71
N ALA A 211 -14.90 -6.20 -1.52
CA ALA A 211 -14.21 -4.97 -1.84
C ALA A 211 -14.04 -4.80 -3.35
N LEU A 212 -14.47 -3.63 -3.86
CA LEU A 212 -14.23 -3.17 -5.22
C LEU A 212 -13.06 -2.18 -5.20
N ALA A 213 -12.25 -2.17 -6.24
CA ALA A 213 -11.20 -1.17 -6.38
C ALA A 213 -10.98 -0.74 -7.83
N ALA A 214 -10.68 0.52 -8.01
CA ALA A 214 -10.38 1.15 -9.30
C ALA A 214 -9.04 1.91 -9.22
N PRO A 215 -8.17 1.82 -10.25
CA PRO A 215 -6.96 2.63 -10.33
C PRO A 215 -7.31 4.12 -10.38
N LEU A 216 -6.58 4.92 -9.64
CA LEU A 216 -6.65 6.37 -9.60
C LEU A 216 -5.38 6.92 -10.27
N VAL A 217 -5.45 7.06 -11.60
CA VAL A 217 -4.35 7.52 -12.44
C VAL A 217 -4.52 9.01 -12.71
N ILE A 218 -3.62 9.81 -12.12
CA ILE A 218 -3.62 11.27 -12.25
C ILE A 218 -2.26 11.68 -12.82
N PRO A 219 -2.21 12.41 -13.96
CA PRO A 219 -0.96 12.89 -14.54
C PRO A 219 -0.12 13.66 -13.52
N GLY A 220 1.20 13.41 -13.48
CA GLY A 220 2.10 14.08 -12.55
C GLY A 220 2.09 13.53 -11.11
N HIS A 221 1.16 12.66 -10.76
CA HIS A 221 1.05 12.06 -9.43
C HIS A 221 1.42 10.57 -9.42
N ARG A 222 1.81 10.10 -8.23
CA ARG A 222 2.01 8.66 -8.03
C ARG A 222 0.67 7.93 -8.25
N LEU A 223 0.77 6.73 -8.81
CA LEU A 223 -0.38 5.86 -8.94
C LEU A 223 -0.95 5.49 -7.56
N LEU A 224 -2.24 5.74 -7.38
CA LEU A 224 -3.02 5.33 -6.22
C LEU A 224 -4.18 4.44 -6.66
N VAL A 225 -4.86 3.85 -5.70
CA VAL A 225 -6.03 3.01 -5.94
C VAL A 225 -7.13 3.43 -4.96
N LEU A 226 -8.31 3.72 -5.50
CA LEU A 226 -9.54 3.95 -4.74
C LEU A 226 -10.23 2.62 -4.48
N ASN A 227 -10.74 2.39 -3.26
CA ASN A 227 -11.55 1.22 -2.98
C ASN A 227 -12.79 1.53 -2.17
N PHE A 228 -13.84 0.77 -2.43
CA PHE A 228 -15.01 0.60 -1.59
C PHE A 228 -14.96 -0.76 -0.95
N SER A 229 -15.36 -0.89 0.31
CA SER A 229 -15.55 -2.18 0.95
C SER A 229 -16.76 -2.18 1.87
N VAL A 230 -17.46 -3.29 1.87
CA VAL A 230 -18.66 -3.50 2.67
C VAL A 230 -18.58 -4.86 3.36
N ARG A 231 -19.04 -4.93 4.60
CA ARG A 231 -19.27 -6.19 5.27
C ARG A 231 -20.73 -6.58 5.06
N THR A 232 -20.96 -7.68 4.39
CA THR A 232 -22.30 -8.13 3.99
C THR A 232 -22.37 -9.64 3.85
N VAL A 233 -23.58 -10.17 3.93
CA VAL A 233 -23.90 -11.55 3.56
C VAL A 233 -24.53 -11.67 2.17
N GLU A 234 -24.68 -10.54 1.48
CA GLU A 234 -25.16 -10.50 0.10
C GLU A 234 -24.20 -11.16 -0.89
N SER A 235 -24.70 -11.47 -2.07
CA SER A 235 -23.88 -11.98 -3.15
C SER A 235 -22.95 -10.90 -3.71
N GLN A 236 -21.79 -11.31 -4.22
CA GLN A 236 -20.84 -10.40 -4.88
C GLN A 236 -21.53 -9.64 -6.03
N ASP A 237 -22.39 -10.27 -6.80
CA ASP A 237 -23.10 -9.65 -7.92
C ASP A 237 -24.07 -8.54 -7.46
N SER A 238 -24.72 -8.71 -6.30
CA SER A 238 -25.56 -7.67 -5.71
C SER A 238 -24.72 -6.45 -5.35
N VAL A 239 -23.62 -6.65 -4.64
CA VAL A 239 -22.70 -5.57 -4.22
C VAL A 239 -22.09 -4.86 -5.44
N VAL A 240 -21.71 -5.60 -6.48
CA VAL A 240 -21.17 -5.01 -7.72
C VAL A 240 -22.20 -4.14 -8.42
N ARG A 241 -23.45 -4.60 -8.54
CA ARG A 241 -24.53 -3.78 -9.16
C ARG A 241 -24.75 -2.47 -8.42
N GLU A 242 -24.63 -2.49 -7.10
CA GLU A 242 -24.83 -1.31 -6.26
C GLU A 242 -23.63 -0.36 -6.26
N LEU A 243 -22.41 -0.89 -6.14
CA LEU A 243 -21.23 -0.09 -5.82
C LEU A 243 -20.33 0.25 -7.02
N ALA A 244 -20.41 -0.46 -8.15
CA ALA A 244 -19.50 -0.24 -9.26
C ALA A 244 -19.61 1.15 -9.89
N ALA A 245 -20.83 1.60 -10.21
CA ALA A 245 -21.04 2.89 -10.81
C ALA A 245 -20.70 4.04 -9.83
N PRO A 246 -21.07 4.02 -8.54
CA PRO A 246 -20.60 4.99 -7.57
C PRO A 246 -19.07 5.04 -7.41
N LEU A 247 -18.38 3.90 -7.42
CA LEU A 247 -16.93 3.84 -7.32
C LEU A 247 -16.26 4.57 -8.49
N LEU A 248 -16.71 4.30 -9.72
CA LEU A 248 -16.16 4.91 -10.92
C LEU A 248 -16.45 6.42 -10.98
N ARG A 249 -17.66 6.84 -10.59
CA ARG A 249 -17.99 8.27 -10.46
C ARG A 249 -17.09 8.98 -9.47
N LEU A 250 -16.93 8.45 -8.27
CA LEU A 250 -16.05 9.04 -7.27
C LEU A 250 -14.59 9.12 -7.75
N ARG A 251 -14.10 8.09 -8.45
CA ARG A 251 -12.77 8.12 -9.09
C ARG A 251 -12.64 9.30 -10.03
N ASP A 252 -13.62 9.49 -10.92
CA ASP A 252 -13.59 10.52 -11.94
C ASP A 252 -13.74 11.93 -11.33
N GLU A 253 -14.58 12.07 -10.30
CA GLU A 253 -14.69 13.32 -9.52
C GLU A 253 -13.37 13.70 -8.84
N ILE A 254 -12.66 12.72 -8.25
CA ILE A 254 -11.34 12.96 -7.64
C ILE A 254 -10.31 13.40 -8.70
N ILE A 255 -10.32 12.80 -9.88
CA ILE A 255 -9.41 13.16 -10.98
C ILE A 255 -9.65 14.61 -11.41
N VAL A 256 -10.90 15.00 -11.60
CA VAL A 256 -11.28 16.38 -11.98
C VAL A 256 -10.86 17.38 -10.90
N GLU A 257 -11.16 17.07 -9.63
CA GLU A 257 -10.81 17.97 -8.53
C GLU A 257 -9.30 18.13 -8.35
N CYS A 258 -8.51 17.07 -8.59
CA CYS A 258 -7.05 17.17 -8.59
C CYS A 258 -6.54 18.11 -9.69
N ALA A 259 -7.11 18.05 -10.90
CA ALA A 259 -6.70 18.92 -11.99
C ALA A 259 -6.92 20.40 -11.63
N HIS A 260 -8.04 20.74 -10.96
CA HIS A 260 -8.31 22.10 -10.50
C HIS A 260 -7.37 22.60 -9.40
N LEU A 261 -6.79 21.71 -8.59
CA LEU A 261 -5.86 22.09 -7.52
C LEU A 261 -4.41 22.21 -8.00
N ASP A 262 -4.09 21.67 -9.18
CA ASP A 262 -2.76 21.75 -9.80
C ASP A 262 -2.61 22.96 -10.74
N GLU A 263 -3.72 23.65 -11.08
CA GLU A 263 -3.75 24.94 -11.79
C GLU A 263 -3.44 26.12 -10.86
#